data_0a46c949fd4b4cdd2f86b4e8fa4e8b53
#
_entry.id   0a46c949fd4b4cdd2f86b4e8fa4e8b53
#
_cell.length_a   1.000
_cell.length_b   1.000
_cell.length_c   1.000
_cell.angle_alpha   90.00
_cell.angle_beta   90.00
_cell.angle_gamma   90.00
#
_symmetry.space_group_name_H-M   'P 1'
#
loop_
_entity.id
_entity.type
_entity.pdbx_description
1 polymer ?
#
loop_
_entity_poly.entity_id
_entity_poly.type
_entity_poly.pdbx_seq_one_letter_code
_entity_poly.pdbx_strand_id
1 'polypeptide(L)'
;MFYLLIFLTILLVFVASALLYLAYNASLIPPISPISSLSITEKYENKDGGEGGGHIKFMTFKETADFLRNDSDRYVRNMSALDLHARHAKTYIDYLNNIEDTAITFTAEEKELLGKCADKADNYFKMEQFKELEYANHINGNDIAGIKWIFANTYANHFNDTIKEYEEGLPHTRENIIFVSKNVLKYDELNLTNTLIHEKIHIYQRYNSVLFENIIKDMGLIEIDKKAYKSAKYIRSNPDTNSKIYYAPDNTKKGIDMDANVMVCLYRNNNPNSINDVIHKNYSTEHPYEKIAYEIAENYYKYNNKKYVDI
;
A
#
# COMPACT_ATOMS: atom_id res chain seq x y z
N MET A 1 -58.99 -15.63 6.92
CA MET A 1 -58.60 -15.68 5.51
C MET A 1 -58.23 -14.31 4.94
N PHE A 2 -59.08 -13.29 5.09
CA PHE A 2 -58.87 -11.92 4.56
C PHE A 2 -57.55 -11.26 5.04
N TYR A 3 -57.27 -11.29 6.34
CA TYR A 3 -56.03 -10.70 6.92
C TYR A 3 -54.75 -11.46 6.50
N LEU A 4 -54.83 -12.74 6.26
CA LEU A 4 -53.69 -13.51 5.76
C LEU A 4 -53.36 -13.12 4.32
N LEU A 5 -54.39 -12.83 3.50
CA LEU A 5 -54.20 -12.39 2.12
C LEU A 5 -53.50 -11.00 2.08
N ILE A 6 -53.95 -10.08 2.93
CA ILE A 6 -53.35 -8.74 3.05
C ILE A 6 -51.89 -8.86 3.49
N PHE A 7 -51.61 -9.68 4.50
CA PHE A 7 -50.23 -9.89 4.98
C PHE A 7 -49.32 -10.43 3.89
N LEU A 8 -49.79 -11.45 3.14
CA LEU A 8 -49.02 -12.02 2.01
C LEU A 8 -48.80 -11.00 0.90
N THR A 9 -49.75 -10.13 0.60
CA THR A 9 -49.62 -9.10 -0.42
C THR A 9 -48.56 -8.05 0.01
N ILE A 10 -48.58 -7.60 1.27
CA ILE A 10 -47.61 -6.65 1.80
C ILE A 10 -46.21 -7.28 1.76
N LEU A 11 -46.05 -8.53 2.19
CA LEU A 11 -44.79 -9.25 2.15
C LEU A 11 -44.24 -9.37 0.73
N LEU A 12 -45.07 -9.65 -0.23
CA LEU A 12 -44.70 -9.77 -1.65
C LEU A 12 -44.24 -8.44 -2.23
N VAL A 13 -44.86 -7.31 -1.86
CA VAL A 13 -44.45 -5.97 -2.26
C VAL A 13 -43.09 -5.62 -1.65
N PHE A 14 -42.85 -5.96 -0.38
CA PHE A 14 -41.54 -5.74 0.28
C PHE A 14 -40.45 -6.55 -0.39
N VAL A 15 -40.66 -7.83 -0.67
CA VAL A 15 -39.69 -8.69 -1.36
C VAL A 15 -39.38 -8.17 -2.76
N ALA A 16 -40.40 -7.78 -3.52
CA ALA A 16 -40.23 -7.23 -4.86
C ALA A 16 -39.46 -5.90 -4.84
N SER A 17 -39.73 -5.02 -3.87
CA SER A 17 -39.00 -3.76 -3.71
C SER A 17 -37.51 -4.00 -3.32
N ALA A 18 -37.23 -4.96 -2.45
CA ALA A 18 -35.89 -5.34 -2.09
C ALA A 18 -35.11 -5.92 -3.28
N LEU A 19 -35.72 -6.78 -4.09
CA LEU A 19 -35.14 -7.32 -5.31
C LEU A 19 -34.87 -6.25 -6.36
N LEU A 20 -35.77 -5.30 -6.56
CA LEU A 20 -35.56 -4.16 -7.45
C LEU A 20 -34.42 -3.26 -6.98
N TYR A 21 -34.32 -3.02 -5.67
CA TYR A 21 -33.20 -2.25 -5.08
C TYR A 21 -31.85 -2.96 -5.28
N LEU A 22 -31.80 -4.28 -5.08
CA LEU A 22 -30.59 -5.07 -5.32
C LEU A 22 -30.23 -5.10 -6.82
N ALA A 23 -31.20 -5.25 -7.71
CA ALA A 23 -30.99 -5.22 -9.16
C ALA A 23 -30.51 -3.83 -9.63
N TYR A 24 -31.08 -2.75 -9.09
CA TYR A 24 -30.62 -1.39 -9.36
C TYR A 24 -29.17 -1.16 -8.91
N ASN A 25 -28.81 -1.57 -7.70
CA ASN A 25 -27.43 -1.45 -7.23
C ASN A 25 -26.46 -2.35 -8.00
N ALA A 26 -26.89 -3.53 -8.44
CA ALA A 26 -26.07 -4.40 -9.29
C ALA A 26 -25.84 -3.80 -10.70
N SER A 27 -26.80 -3.03 -11.24
CA SER A 27 -26.67 -2.35 -12.53
C SER A 27 -25.74 -1.11 -12.48
N LEU A 28 -25.46 -0.58 -11.29
CA LEU A 28 -24.51 0.52 -11.07
C LEU A 28 -23.07 0.03 -11.00
N ILE A 29 -22.84 -1.28 -10.90
CA ILE A 29 -21.50 -1.86 -10.99
C ILE A 29 -21.23 -2.09 -12.49
N PRO A 30 -20.30 -1.34 -13.11
CA PRO A 30 -19.94 -1.62 -14.50
C PRO A 30 -19.45 -3.07 -14.60
N PRO A 31 -19.79 -3.79 -15.68
CA PRO A 31 -19.34 -5.16 -15.88
C PRO A 31 -17.79 -5.15 -15.85
N ILE A 32 -17.21 -5.94 -14.95
CA ILE A 32 -15.78 -6.22 -14.95
C ILE A 32 -15.53 -6.98 -16.25
N SER A 33 -15.06 -6.27 -17.28
CA SER A 33 -14.60 -6.91 -18.51
C SER A 33 -13.47 -7.88 -18.12
N PRO A 34 -13.47 -9.12 -18.65
CA PRO A 34 -12.34 -10.01 -18.46
C PRO A 34 -11.10 -9.28 -18.99
N ILE A 35 -10.11 -9.11 -18.13
CA ILE A 35 -8.82 -8.49 -18.48
C ILE A 35 -8.22 -9.41 -19.52
N SER A 36 -8.35 -9.02 -20.80
CA SER A 36 -7.57 -9.65 -21.87
C SER A 36 -6.10 -9.45 -21.53
N SER A 37 -5.27 -10.41 -21.86
CA SER A 37 -3.81 -10.35 -21.76
C SER A 37 -3.23 -9.31 -22.74
N LEU A 38 -3.57 -8.05 -22.52
CA LEU A 38 -2.87 -6.90 -23.10
C LEU A 38 -1.47 -6.87 -22.49
N SER A 39 -0.47 -6.63 -23.32
CA SER A 39 0.90 -6.47 -22.84
C SER A 39 0.92 -5.43 -21.71
N ILE A 40 1.66 -5.70 -20.65
CA ILE A 40 1.73 -4.86 -19.46
C ILE A 40 2.06 -3.41 -19.82
N THR A 41 2.84 -3.18 -20.87
CA THR A 41 3.18 -1.87 -21.42
C THR A 41 1.97 -1.01 -21.81
N GLU A 42 0.91 -1.58 -22.39
CA GLU A 42 -0.30 -0.82 -22.76
C GLU A 42 -1.20 -0.50 -21.55
N LYS A 43 -1.07 -1.26 -20.46
CA LYS A 43 -1.85 -1.09 -19.23
C LYS A 43 -1.44 0.15 -18.43
N TYR A 44 -0.27 0.69 -18.70
CA TYR A 44 0.35 1.79 -17.93
C TYR A 44 0.48 3.11 -18.72
N GLU A 45 0.03 3.16 -19.98
CA GLU A 45 -0.06 4.42 -20.72
C GLU A 45 -1.17 5.29 -20.14
N ASN A 46 -0.77 6.26 -19.31
CA ASN A 46 -1.66 7.31 -18.84
C ASN A 46 -2.07 8.21 -20.01
N LYS A 47 -3.39 8.40 -20.18
CA LYS A 47 -4.00 9.38 -21.12
C LYS A 47 -3.87 10.83 -20.64
N ASP A 48 -2.76 11.22 -20.06
CA ASP A 48 -2.55 12.61 -19.63
C ASP A 48 -1.53 13.28 -20.51
N GLY A 49 -2.01 14.18 -21.36
CA GLY A 49 -1.25 15.10 -22.17
C GLY A 49 -0.54 16.20 -21.35
N GLY A 50 0.35 15.79 -20.44
CA GLY A 50 1.28 16.67 -19.75
C GLY A 50 2.67 16.53 -20.37
N GLU A 51 3.34 17.66 -20.63
CA GLU A 51 4.72 17.71 -21.14
C GLU A 51 5.66 16.91 -20.23
N GLY A 52 6.14 15.77 -20.73
CA GLY A 52 7.09 14.91 -20.05
C GLY A 52 6.84 13.43 -20.32
N GLY A 53 7.04 12.96 -21.57
CA GLY A 53 6.98 11.54 -21.97
C GLY A 53 8.09 10.66 -21.38
N GLY A 54 8.67 11.01 -20.24
CA GLY A 54 9.73 10.29 -19.56
C GLY A 54 9.20 9.20 -18.62
N HIS A 55 10.06 8.24 -18.32
CA HIS A 55 9.81 7.15 -17.39
C HIS A 55 9.58 7.62 -15.93
N ILE A 56 9.95 8.86 -15.60
CA ILE A 56 9.83 9.44 -14.27
C ILE A 56 8.96 10.70 -14.32
N LYS A 57 7.98 10.80 -13.40
CA LYS A 57 7.14 11.98 -13.17
C LYS A 57 7.33 12.46 -11.74
N PHE A 58 7.52 13.75 -11.55
CA PHE A 58 7.47 14.42 -10.25
C PHE A 58 6.17 15.21 -10.16
N MET A 59 5.32 14.87 -9.21
CA MET A 59 4.08 15.60 -8.98
C MET A 59 4.38 17.03 -8.52
N THR A 60 3.60 17.95 -9.03
CA THR A 60 3.60 19.34 -8.53
C THR A 60 2.94 19.39 -7.15
N PHE A 61 3.13 20.51 -6.44
CA PHE A 61 2.41 20.80 -5.20
C PHE A 61 0.90 20.55 -5.36
N LYS A 62 0.32 21.14 -6.43
CA LYS A 62 -1.12 21.03 -6.68
C LYS A 62 -1.58 19.60 -6.92
N GLU A 63 -0.86 18.83 -7.74
CA GLU A 63 -1.20 17.44 -8.02
C GLU A 63 -1.13 16.60 -6.74
N THR A 64 -0.10 16.79 -5.91
CA THR A 64 0.04 16.08 -4.63
C THR A 64 -1.09 16.48 -3.67
N ALA A 65 -1.35 17.76 -3.48
CA ALA A 65 -2.41 18.26 -2.61
C ALA A 65 -3.80 17.76 -3.06
N ASP A 66 -4.10 17.84 -4.36
CA ASP A 66 -5.36 17.36 -4.92
C ASP A 66 -5.53 15.84 -4.71
N PHE A 67 -4.48 15.05 -4.89
CA PHE A 67 -4.53 13.60 -4.64
C PHE A 67 -4.82 13.30 -3.16
N LEU A 68 -4.11 13.95 -2.26
CA LEU A 68 -4.27 13.75 -0.81
C LEU A 68 -5.69 14.12 -0.36
N ARG A 69 -6.22 15.27 -0.84
CA ARG A 69 -7.59 15.73 -0.52
C ARG A 69 -8.66 14.82 -1.08
N ASN A 70 -8.51 14.34 -2.31
CA ASN A 70 -9.53 13.55 -3.00
C ASN A 70 -9.66 12.15 -2.41
N ASP A 71 -8.55 11.58 -1.88
CA ASP A 71 -8.52 10.24 -1.28
C ASP A 71 -9.21 9.20 -2.20
N SER A 72 -8.82 9.18 -3.49
CA SER A 72 -9.45 8.36 -4.53
C SER A 72 -9.38 6.87 -4.24
N ASP A 73 -8.29 6.41 -3.65
CA ASP A 73 -8.07 5.04 -3.19
C ASP A 73 -8.78 4.72 -1.86
N ARG A 74 -9.41 5.73 -1.24
CA ARG A 74 -10.16 5.62 0.02
C ARG A 74 -9.30 5.21 1.22
N TYR A 75 -8.00 5.40 1.17
CA TYR A 75 -7.10 5.04 2.27
C TYR A 75 -7.50 5.72 3.58
N VAL A 76 -7.66 7.04 3.55
CA VAL A 76 -8.02 7.83 4.74
C VAL A 76 -9.44 7.52 5.21
N ARG A 77 -10.39 7.38 4.27
CA ARG A 77 -11.80 7.06 4.62
C ARG A 77 -11.95 5.68 5.26
N ASN A 78 -11.02 4.77 5.03
CA ASN A 78 -11.04 3.43 5.60
C ASN A 78 -10.23 3.31 6.91
N MET A 79 -9.61 4.38 7.37
CA MET A 79 -8.88 4.40 8.64
C MET A 79 -9.80 4.11 9.82
N SER A 80 -9.29 3.36 10.78
CA SER A 80 -9.95 3.16 12.09
C SER A 80 -9.90 4.42 12.94
N ALA A 81 -10.71 4.46 13.99
CA ALA A 81 -10.63 5.56 14.96
C ALA A 81 -9.24 5.66 15.63
N LEU A 82 -8.53 4.54 15.80
CA LEU A 82 -7.16 4.54 16.33
C LEU A 82 -6.17 5.10 15.32
N ASP A 83 -6.33 4.77 14.03
CA ASP A 83 -5.49 5.34 12.97
C ASP A 83 -5.62 6.86 12.91
N LEU A 84 -6.85 7.37 12.98
CA LEU A 84 -7.11 8.81 13.00
C LEU A 84 -6.55 9.47 14.27
N HIS A 85 -6.73 8.82 15.43
CA HIS A 85 -6.19 9.33 16.70
C HIS A 85 -4.66 9.42 16.67
N ALA A 86 -3.99 8.38 16.15
CA ALA A 86 -2.54 8.36 15.99
C ALA A 86 -2.02 9.46 15.06
N ARG A 87 -2.87 9.98 14.18
CA ARG A 87 -2.60 11.09 13.25
C ARG A 87 -3.18 12.43 13.74
N HIS A 88 -3.54 12.51 15.03
CA HIS A 88 -4.11 13.70 15.68
C HIS A 88 -5.39 14.24 15.03
N ALA A 89 -6.15 13.38 14.36
CA ALA A 89 -7.42 13.72 13.73
C ALA A 89 -8.61 13.10 14.50
N LYS A 90 -9.73 13.83 14.58
CA LYS A 90 -10.96 13.33 15.19
C LYS A 90 -11.80 12.54 14.19
N THR A 91 -11.77 12.95 12.94
CA THR A 91 -12.52 12.32 11.84
C THR A 91 -11.65 12.26 10.60
N TYR A 92 -12.04 11.40 9.64
CA TYR A 92 -11.35 11.36 8.34
C TYR A 92 -11.48 12.70 7.58
N ILE A 93 -12.59 13.44 7.77
CA ILE A 93 -12.77 14.76 7.17
C ILE A 93 -11.76 15.76 7.74
N ASP A 94 -11.58 15.77 9.06
CA ASP A 94 -10.57 16.62 9.70
C ASP A 94 -9.17 16.32 9.16
N TYR A 95 -8.86 15.03 8.97
CA TYR A 95 -7.57 14.61 8.44
C TYR A 95 -7.40 15.06 6.98
N LEU A 96 -8.39 14.79 6.09
CA LEU A 96 -8.35 15.20 4.69
C LEU A 96 -8.19 16.72 4.51
N ASN A 97 -8.86 17.51 5.34
CA ASN A 97 -8.78 18.97 5.29
C ASN A 97 -7.39 19.52 5.68
N ASN A 98 -6.57 18.71 6.34
CA ASN A 98 -5.25 19.12 6.82
C ASN A 98 -4.09 18.54 6.02
N ILE A 99 -4.23 17.33 5.48
CA ILE A 99 -3.11 16.64 4.83
C ILE A 99 -2.68 17.26 3.50
N GLU A 100 -3.57 17.96 2.80
CA GLU A 100 -3.22 18.65 1.54
C GLU A 100 -2.11 19.67 1.71
N ASP A 101 -2.07 20.35 2.87
CA ASP A 101 -1.04 21.32 3.20
C ASP A 101 0.32 20.67 3.51
N THR A 102 0.39 19.35 3.60
CA THR A 102 1.66 18.63 3.76
C THR A 102 2.41 18.46 2.46
N ALA A 103 1.75 18.68 1.32
CA ALA A 103 2.39 18.62 0.01
C ALA A 103 3.51 19.65 -0.11
N ILE A 104 4.61 19.28 -0.77
CA ILE A 104 5.72 20.20 -1.08
C ILE A 104 6.28 19.93 -2.47
N THR A 105 7.01 20.92 -3.00
CA THR A 105 7.67 20.81 -4.31
C THR A 105 9.05 20.18 -4.16
N PHE A 106 9.46 19.36 -5.12
CA PHE A 106 10.83 18.87 -5.24
C PHE A 106 11.77 19.99 -5.73
N THR A 107 12.99 20.04 -5.19
CA THR A 107 14.08 20.83 -5.76
C THR A 107 14.67 20.13 -6.99
N ALA A 108 15.51 20.82 -7.75
CA ALA A 108 16.20 20.23 -8.91
C ALA A 108 17.13 19.08 -8.46
N GLU A 109 17.86 19.28 -7.37
CA GLU A 109 18.80 18.31 -6.79
C GLU A 109 18.07 17.05 -6.30
N GLU A 110 16.90 17.21 -5.67
CA GLU A 110 16.07 16.09 -5.23
C GLU A 110 15.55 15.26 -6.41
N LYS A 111 15.15 15.92 -7.49
CA LYS A 111 14.72 15.24 -8.73
C LYS A 111 15.86 14.47 -9.37
N GLU A 112 17.06 15.05 -9.42
CA GLU A 112 18.26 14.41 -9.96
C GLU A 112 18.62 13.19 -9.12
N LEU A 113 18.64 13.31 -7.78
CA LEU A 113 18.94 12.21 -6.87
C LEU A 113 17.93 11.06 -7.02
N LEU A 114 16.64 11.37 -7.00
CA LEU A 114 15.58 10.35 -7.19
C LEU A 114 15.66 9.69 -8.57
N GLY A 115 15.93 10.46 -9.62
CA GLY A 115 16.13 9.93 -10.96
C GLY A 115 17.26 8.92 -11.02
N LYS A 116 18.42 9.27 -10.47
CA LYS A 116 19.59 8.38 -10.38
C LYS A 116 19.30 7.10 -9.58
N CYS A 117 18.60 7.22 -8.45
CA CYS A 117 18.22 6.05 -7.64
C CYS A 117 17.19 5.17 -8.34
N ALA A 118 16.21 5.76 -9.04
CA ALA A 118 15.23 5.05 -9.84
C ALA A 118 15.87 4.24 -10.97
N ASP A 119 16.83 4.83 -11.70
CA ASP A 119 17.59 4.13 -12.75
C ASP A 119 18.37 2.93 -12.18
N LYS A 120 18.96 3.08 -11.00
CA LYS A 120 19.66 1.98 -10.31
C LYS A 120 18.70 0.87 -9.90
N ALA A 121 17.54 1.21 -9.38
CA ALA A 121 16.49 0.25 -9.02
C ALA A 121 16.00 -0.51 -10.26
N ASP A 122 15.74 0.16 -11.38
CA ASP A 122 15.31 -0.48 -12.62
C ASP A 122 16.39 -1.42 -13.20
N ASN A 123 17.65 -1.02 -13.11
CA ASN A 123 18.76 -1.89 -13.51
C ASN A 123 18.85 -3.14 -12.62
N TYR A 124 18.66 -3.00 -11.30
CA TYR A 124 18.63 -4.14 -10.38
C TYR A 124 17.51 -5.13 -10.73
N PHE A 125 16.31 -4.68 -11.01
CA PHE A 125 15.19 -5.55 -11.38
C PHE A 125 15.47 -6.38 -12.64
N LYS A 126 16.32 -5.89 -13.55
CA LYS A 126 16.72 -6.57 -14.79
C LYS A 126 17.90 -7.54 -14.60
N MET A 127 18.56 -7.54 -13.43
CA MET A 127 19.75 -8.37 -13.20
C MET A 127 19.42 -9.81 -12.81
N GLU A 128 20.36 -10.74 -13.07
CA GLU A 128 20.24 -12.14 -12.64
C GLU A 128 20.17 -12.29 -11.09
N GLN A 129 20.84 -11.42 -10.34
CA GLN A 129 20.82 -11.46 -8.86
C GLN A 129 19.41 -11.30 -8.28
N PHE A 130 18.53 -10.58 -8.96
CA PHE A 130 17.13 -10.49 -8.57
C PHE A 130 16.43 -11.86 -8.59
N LYS A 131 16.86 -12.76 -9.49
CA LYS A 131 16.26 -14.08 -9.67
C LYS A 131 16.71 -15.12 -8.63
N GLU A 132 17.66 -14.78 -7.76
CA GLU A 132 18.13 -15.67 -6.69
C GLU A 132 17.11 -15.86 -5.55
N LEU A 133 16.09 -15.01 -5.48
CA LEU A 133 15.03 -15.10 -4.48
C LEU A 133 14.06 -16.24 -4.84
N GLU A 134 13.65 -17.03 -3.84
CA GLU A 134 12.80 -18.22 -4.02
C GLU A 134 11.55 -17.96 -4.88
N TYR A 135 10.88 -16.82 -4.65
CA TYR A 135 9.68 -16.42 -5.39
C TYR A 135 9.96 -15.56 -6.63
N ALA A 136 11.21 -15.17 -6.88
CA ALA A 136 11.53 -14.32 -8.03
C ALA A 136 11.25 -15.00 -9.38
N ASN A 137 11.21 -16.32 -9.44
CA ASN A 137 10.79 -17.06 -10.62
C ASN A 137 9.35 -16.80 -11.05
N HIS A 138 8.51 -16.29 -10.16
CA HIS A 138 7.12 -15.92 -10.41
C HIS A 138 6.97 -14.43 -10.74
N ILE A 139 8.01 -13.62 -10.53
CA ILE A 139 8.01 -12.17 -10.67
C ILE A 139 8.87 -11.79 -11.87
N ASN A 140 8.30 -10.96 -12.77
CA ASN A 140 9.05 -10.47 -13.92
C ASN A 140 9.71 -9.12 -13.59
N GLY A 141 11.02 -9.11 -13.45
CA GLY A 141 11.77 -7.90 -13.13
C GLY A 141 11.70 -6.83 -14.23
N ASN A 142 11.58 -7.23 -15.53
CA ASN A 142 11.39 -6.26 -16.60
C ASN A 142 10.03 -5.55 -16.51
N ASP A 143 8.99 -6.26 -16.07
CA ASP A 143 7.67 -5.67 -15.87
C ASP A 143 7.71 -4.66 -14.71
N ILE A 144 8.42 -4.99 -13.62
CA ILE A 144 8.63 -4.04 -12.51
C ILE A 144 9.40 -2.82 -13.00
N ALA A 145 10.52 -3.02 -13.69
CA ALA A 145 11.33 -1.93 -14.23
C ALA A 145 10.54 -1.07 -15.24
N GLY A 146 9.58 -1.65 -15.98
CA GLY A 146 8.71 -0.96 -16.91
C GLY A 146 7.64 -0.07 -16.27
N ILE A 147 7.34 -0.23 -14.97
CA ILE A 147 6.39 0.64 -14.27
C ILE A 147 6.96 2.06 -14.19
N LYS A 148 6.15 3.04 -14.60
CA LYS A 148 6.51 4.45 -14.50
C LYS A 148 6.69 4.86 -13.04
N TRP A 149 7.75 5.60 -12.77
CA TRP A 149 7.98 6.24 -11.47
C TRP A 149 7.14 7.51 -11.35
N ILE A 150 6.30 7.61 -10.33
CA ILE A 150 5.56 8.82 -10.00
C ILE A 150 5.87 9.17 -8.55
N PHE A 151 6.51 10.31 -8.33
CA PHE A 151 6.92 10.76 -7.00
C PHE A 151 6.06 11.91 -6.52
N ALA A 152 5.59 11.84 -5.29
CA ALA A 152 4.99 12.93 -4.52
C ALA A 152 5.86 13.25 -3.31
N ASN A 153 6.04 14.53 -2.99
CA ASN A 153 6.85 14.98 -1.86
C ASN A 153 5.96 15.57 -0.75
N THR A 154 6.23 15.19 0.49
CA THR A 154 5.46 15.64 1.66
C THR A 154 6.37 16.05 2.82
N TYR A 155 5.83 16.85 3.73
CA TYR A 155 6.52 17.17 4.99
C TYR A 155 6.63 15.96 5.90
N ALA A 156 7.77 15.87 6.59
CA ALA A 156 8.08 14.82 7.55
C ALA A 156 8.18 15.29 9.00
N ASN A 157 8.14 16.58 9.25
CA ASN A 157 8.44 17.15 10.57
C ASN A 157 7.44 18.20 11.01
N HIS A 158 7.30 18.28 12.32
CA HIS A 158 6.61 19.32 13.05
C HIS A 158 7.20 20.71 12.79
N PHE A 159 6.44 21.56 12.13
CA PHE A 159 6.76 22.97 12.01
C PHE A 159 5.79 23.77 12.89
N ASN A 160 6.26 24.22 14.09
CA ASN A 160 5.50 25.03 15.05
C ASN A 160 4.07 24.53 15.29
N ASP A 161 3.63 24.27 16.46
CA ASP A 161 2.32 23.86 17.01
C ASP A 161 1.10 23.62 16.08
N THR A 162 1.23 23.81 14.77
CA THR A 162 0.21 23.62 13.71
C THR A 162 0.61 22.59 12.68
N ILE A 163 1.22 21.52 13.10
CA ILE A 163 1.91 20.66 12.21
C ILE A 163 1.08 19.77 11.40
N LYS A 164 1.59 19.61 10.25
CA LYS A 164 1.04 18.83 9.20
C LYS A 164 2.09 17.85 8.71
N GLU A 165 2.04 16.71 9.36
CA GLU A 165 2.88 15.59 9.03
C GLU A 165 2.01 14.55 8.34
N TYR A 166 2.46 14.06 7.18
CA TYR A 166 1.78 12.99 6.50
C TYR A 166 2.53 11.68 6.70
N GLU A 167 1.86 10.70 7.33
CA GLU A 167 2.40 9.37 7.66
C GLU A 167 3.76 9.43 8.37
N GLU A 168 3.96 10.45 9.22
CA GLU A 168 5.22 10.72 9.95
C GLU A 168 6.45 10.75 9.03
N GLY A 169 6.25 11.05 7.77
CA GLY A 169 7.29 11.12 6.76
C GLY A 169 7.86 9.77 6.34
N LEU A 170 7.21 8.66 6.71
CA LEU A 170 7.59 7.34 6.22
C LEU A 170 7.34 7.26 4.71
N PRO A 171 8.27 6.66 3.94
CA PRO A 171 8.01 6.36 2.54
C PRO A 171 6.86 5.36 2.47
N HIS A 172 6.03 5.51 1.47
CA HIS A 172 4.92 4.60 1.22
C HIS A 172 4.34 4.82 -0.17
N THR A 173 3.46 3.92 -0.58
CA THR A 173 2.79 4.05 -1.87
C THR A 173 1.27 4.15 -1.71
N ARG A 174 0.63 4.99 -2.55
CA ARG A 174 -0.82 4.99 -2.75
C ARG A 174 -1.10 4.97 -4.25
N GLU A 175 -1.96 4.08 -4.71
CA GLU A 175 -2.12 3.77 -6.14
C GLU A 175 -0.76 3.44 -6.78
N ASN A 176 -0.31 4.23 -7.75
CA ASN A 176 0.99 4.10 -8.41
C ASN A 176 1.95 5.25 -8.08
N ILE A 177 1.71 5.95 -6.98
CA ILE A 177 2.48 7.10 -6.53
C ILE A 177 3.34 6.69 -5.34
N ILE A 178 4.62 7.02 -5.36
CA ILE A 178 5.55 6.87 -4.25
C ILE A 178 5.63 8.21 -3.51
N PHE A 179 5.20 8.21 -2.26
CA PHE A 179 5.33 9.34 -1.37
C PHE A 179 6.68 9.30 -0.66
N VAL A 180 7.43 10.36 -0.79
CA VAL A 180 8.70 10.57 -0.09
C VAL A 180 8.63 11.83 0.74
N SER A 181 9.47 11.90 1.77
CA SER A 181 9.56 13.08 2.63
C SER A 181 10.97 13.66 2.58
N LYS A 182 11.12 14.88 3.10
CA LYS A 182 12.43 15.51 3.26
C LYS A 182 13.40 14.68 4.12
N ASN A 183 12.92 13.80 4.98
CA ASN A 183 13.78 12.92 5.78
C ASN A 183 14.31 11.76 4.93
N VAL A 184 13.47 11.15 4.12
CA VAL A 184 13.87 10.08 3.18
C VAL A 184 14.88 10.61 2.15
N LEU A 185 14.69 11.83 1.68
CA LEU A 185 15.59 12.49 0.72
C LEU A 185 16.98 12.84 1.28
N LYS A 186 17.21 12.68 2.59
CA LYS A 186 18.52 12.79 3.23
C LYS A 186 19.30 11.48 3.26
N TYR A 187 18.70 10.37 2.90
CA TYR A 187 19.39 9.10 2.83
C TYR A 187 20.53 9.17 1.80
N ASP A 188 21.58 8.41 2.04
CA ASP A 188 22.58 8.18 1.01
C ASP A 188 21.98 7.42 -0.18
N GLU A 189 22.67 7.42 -1.29
CA GLU A 189 22.19 6.86 -2.55
C GLU A 189 21.85 5.35 -2.45
N LEU A 190 22.64 4.59 -1.66
CA LEU A 190 22.38 3.16 -1.47
C LEU A 190 21.08 2.93 -0.70
N ASN A 191 20.90 3.61 0.42
CA ASN A 191 19.71 3.50 1.25
C ASN A 191 18.49 4.03 0.54
N LEU A 192 18.59 5.15 -0.19
CA LEU A 192 17.49 5.69 -0.97
C LEU A 192 17.08 4.73 -2.09
N THR A 193 18.03 4.18 -2.84
CA THR A 193 17.73 3.19 -3.89
C THR A 193 17.04 1.95 -3.30
N ASN A 194 17.53 1.47 -2.14
CA ASN A 194 16.92 0.36 -1.43
C ASN A 194 15.45 0.64 -1.05
N THR A 195 15.18 1.84 -0.54
CA THR A 195 13.81 2.31 -0.26
C THR A 195 12.96 2.34 -1.53
N LEU A 196 13.47 2.89 -2.63
CA LEU A 196 12.73 2.97 -3.89
C LEU A 196 12.41 1.59 -4.49
N ILE A 197 13.32 0.61 -4.34
CA ILE A 197 13.07 -0.79 -4.71
C ILE A 197 11.87 -1.32 -3.92
N HIS A 198 11.88 -1.14 -2.60
CA HIS A 198 10.80 -1.55 -1.71
C HIS A 198 9.46 -0.96 -2.14
N GLU A 199 9.40 0.34 -2.33
CA GLU A 199 8.17 1.04 -2.72
C GLU A 199 7.66 0.60 -4.11
N LYS A 200 8.55 0.40 -5.07
CA LYS A 200 8.15 -0.05 -6.41
C LYS A 200 7.55 -1.45 -6.40
N ILE A 201 8.01 -2.32 -5.52
CA ILE A 201 7.42 -3.65 -5.33
C ILE A 201 5.97 -3.53 -4.85
N HIS A 202 5.62 -2.60 -3.95
CA HIS A 202 4.24 -2.40 -3.52
C HIS A 202 3.32 -1.98 -4.67
N ILE A 203 3.79 -1.14 -5.60
CA ILE A 203 3.03 -0.81 -6.81
C ILE A 203 2.82 -2.06 -7.67
N TYR A 204 3.88 -2.87 -7.88
CA TYR A 204 3.80 -4.09 -8.65
C TYR A 204 2.84 -5.11 -8.01
N GLN A 205 2.83 -5.23 -6.69
CA GLN A 205 1.90 -6.07 -5.92
C GLN A 205 0.45 -5.68 -6.17
N ARG A 206 0.12 -4.38 -6.16
CA ARG A 206 -1.25 -3.91 -6.46
C ARG A 206 -1.70 -4.29 -7.86
N TYR A 207 -0.83 -4.15 -8.84
CA TYR A 207 -1.15 -4.49 -10.22
C TYR A 207 -1.27 -5.99 -10.47
N ASN A 208 -0.62 -6.81 -9.66
CA ASN A 208 -0.52 -8.25 -9.82
C ASN A 208 -1.04 -9.01 -8.58
N SER A 209 -2.12 -8.53 -7.98
CA SER A 209 -2.65 -9.08 -6.71
C SER A 209 -2.88 -10.59 -6.73
N VAL A 210 -3.41 -11.13 -7.84
CA VAL A 210 -3.63 -12.58 -8.02
C VAL A 210 -2.32 -13.37 -8.01
N LEU A 211 -1.26 -12.83 -8.64
CA LEU A 211 0.07 -13.44 -8.59
C LEU A 211 0.59 -13.51 -7.17
N PHE A 212 0.47 -12.41 -6.43
CA PHE A 212 0.96 -12.35 -5.04
C PHE A 212 0.11 -13.18 -4.08
N GLU A 213 -1.19 -13.34 -4.31
CA GLU A 213 -2.02 -14.29 -3.56
C GLU A 213 -1.50 -15.74 -3.72
N ASN A 214 -1.07 -16.14 -4.93
CA ASN A 214 -0.48 -17.45 -5.15
C ASN A 214 0.89 -17.58 -4.45
N ILE A 215 1.78 -16.58 -4.60
CA ILE A 215 3.07 -16.57 -3.90
C ILE A 215 2.88 -16.71 -2.38
N ILE A 216 1.98 -15.93 -1.79
CA ILE A 216 1.67 -15.97 -0.35
C ILE A 216 1.19 -17.35 0.08
N LYS A 217 0.35 -17.99 -0.74
CA LYS A 217 -0.13 -19.36 -0.49
C LYS A 217 1.03 -20.36 -0.57
N ASP A 218 1.92 -20.24 -1.56
CA ASP A 218 3.08 -21.11 -1.71
C ASP A 218 4.09 -20.94 -0.57
N MET A 219 4.16 -19.74 0.03
CA MET A 219 4.89 -19.49 1.28
C MET A 219 4.26 -20.18 2.52
N GLY A 220 3.12 -20.86 2.36
CA GLY A 220 2.41 -21.53 3.44
C GLY A 220 1.66 -20.59 4.39
N LEU A 221 1.47 -19.31 4.00
CA LEU A 221 0.71 -18.36 4.80
C LEU A 221 -0.78 -18.52 4.56
N ILE A 222 -1.56 -18.38 5.63
CA ILE A 222 -3.00 -18.63 5.62
C ILE A 222 -3.73 -17.31 5.85
N GLU A 223 -4.59 -16.92 4.92
CA GLU A 223 -5.51 -15.80 5.12
C GLU A 223 -6.52 -16.15 6.22
N ILE A 224 -6.73 -15.25 7.17
CA ILE A 224 -7.71 -15.39 8.24
C ILE A 224 -8.76 -14.28 8.21
N ASP A 225 -9.95 -14.60 8.67
CA ASP A 225 -11.01 -13.60 8.77
C ASP A 225 -10.65 -12.54 9.82
N LYS A 226 -10.46 -11.31 9.36
CA LYS A 226 -10.18 -10.16 10.22
C LYS A 226 -11.23 -9.99 11.32
N LYS A 227 -12.51 -10.35 11.06
CA LYS A 227 -13.59 -10.25 12.06
C LYS A 227 -13.44 -11.27 13.19
N ALA A 228 -12.81 -12.43 12.89
CA ALA A 228 -12.54 -13.46 13.89
C ALA A 228 -11.31 -13.14 14.75
N TYR A 229 -10.47 -12.18 14.32
CA TYR A 229 -9.27 -11.82 15.05
C TYR A 229 -9.59 -10.84 16.20
N LYS A 230 -9.37 -11.27 17.44
CA LYS A 230 -9.76 -10.52 18.65
C LYS A 230 -9.13 -9.11 18.75
N SER A 231 -7.91 -8.96 18.26
CA SER A 231 -7.17 -7.70 18.28
C SER A 231 -7.38 -6.85 17.01
N ALA A 232 -8.31 -7.22 16.12
CA ALA A 232 -8.52 -6.54 14.83
C ALA A 232 -8.72 -5.02 14.94
N LYS A 233 -9.34 -4.55 16.04
CA LYS A 233 -9.55 -3.10 16.28
C LYS A 233 -8.26 -2.31 16.49
N TYR A 234 -7.17 -2.98 16.86
CA TYR A 234 -5.86 -2.37 17.10
C TYR A 234 -4.94 -2.40 15.86
N ILE A 235 -5.37 -3.04 14.78
CA ILE A 235 -4.53 -3.12 13.58
C ILE A 235 -4.30 -1.73 13.02
N ARG A 236 -3.02 -1.35 12.89
CA ARG A 236 -2.60 -0.14 12.20
C ARG A 236 -2.84 -0.28 10.71
N SER A 237 -3.45 0.72 10.10
CA SER A 237 -3.57 0.80 8.65
C SER A 237 -2.22 1.09 8.02
N ASN A 238 -1.87 0.32 7.00
CA ASN A 238 -0.68 0.52 6.17
C ASN A 238 -1.13 0.67 4.70
N PRO A 239 -0.79 1.78 4.02
CA PRO A 239 -1.22 2.03 2.64
C PRO A 239 -0.58 1.05 1.63
N ASP A 240 0.53 0.40 1.99
CA ASP A 240 1.29 -0.52 1.13
C ASP A 240 0.73 -1.94 1.12
N THR A 241 -0.24 -2.23 1.99
CA THR A 241 -0.83 -3.56 2.13
C THR A 241 -2.28 -3.60 1.64
N ASN A 242 -2.82 -4.80 1.52
CA ASN A 242 -4.26 -4.99 1.36
C ASN A 242 -4.94 -5.11 2.73
N SER A 243 -6.27 -5.15 2.75
CA SER A 243 -7.05 -5.26 3.99
C SER A 243 -7.07 -6.66 4.62
N LYS A 244 -6.41 -7.63 4.00
CA LYS A 244 -6.33 -9.02 4.46
C LYS A 244 -5.32 -9.14 5.59
N ILE A 245 -5.48 -10.12 6.45
CA ILE A 245 -4.50 -10.49 7.48
C ILE A 245 -4.14 -11.96 7.32
N TYR A 246 -2.91 -12.29 7.66
CA TYR A 246 -2.36 -13.61 7.43
C TYR A 246 -1.80 -14.22 8.71
N TYR A 247 -1.91 -15.53 8.78
CA TYR A 247 -1.33 -16.35 9.82
C TYR A 247 -0.16 -17.15 9.25
N ALA A 248 0.97 -17.13 9.96
CA ALA A 248 2.13 -17.95 9.62
C ALA A 248 2.14 -19.20 10.53
N PRO A 249 1.84 -20.39 9.99
CA PRO A 249 1.84 -21.63 10.78
C PRO A 249 3.22 -21.90 11.39
N ASP A 250 3.24 -22.23 12.67
CA ASP A 250 4.43 -22.73 13.34
C ASP A 250 4.35 -24.28 13.36
N ASN A 251 5.06 -24.91 12.44
CA ASN A 251 5.06 -26.37 12.29
C ASN A 251 5.67 -27.11 13.50
N THR A 252 6.25 -26.39 14.45
CA THR A 252 6.85 -26.96 15.68
C THR A 252 5.84 -27.04 16.81
N LYS A 253 4.70 -26.36 16.72
CA LYS A 253 3.66 -26.32 17.76
C LYS A 253 2.43 -27.11 17.36
N LYS A 254 1.94 -27.97 18.28
CA LYS A 254 0.65 -28.62 18.12
C LYS A 254 -0.47 -27.62 18.47
N GLY A 255 -1.23 -27.23 17.45
CA GLY A 255 -2.40 -26.35 17.59
C GLY A 255 -2.19 -24.96 16.98
N ILE A 256 -3.30 -24.35 16.54
CA ILE A 256 -3.32 -23.01 15.95
C ILE A 256 -3.50 -22.01 17.10
N ASP A 257 -2.42 -21.37 17.52
CA ASP A 257 -2.53 -20.16 18.33
C ASP A 257 -2.73 -18.95 17.39
N MET A 258 -3.99 -18.65 17.13
CA MET A 258 -4.38 -17.54 16.23
C MET A 258 -3.89 -16.17 16.72
N ASP A 259 -3.49 -16.04 18.00
CA ASP A 259 -2.99 -14.78 18.52
C ASP A 259 -1.45 -14.66 18.42
N ALA A 260 -0.74 -15.80 18.24
CA ALA A 260 0.72 -15.82 18.32
C ALA A 260 1.44 -15.50 17.00
N ASN A 261 0.90 -15.94 15.86
CA ASN A 261 1.61 -15.90 14.58
C ASN A 261 0.85 -15.12 13.49
N VAL A 262 0.00 -14.17 13.87
CA VAL A 262 -0.68 -13.29 12.94
C VAL A 262 0.25 -12.15 12.52
N MET A 263 0.39 -11.97 11.21
CA MET A 263 1.20 -10.90 10.61
C MET A 263 0.40 -9.60 10.63
N VAL A 264 0.57 -8.81 11.68
CA VAL A 264 -0.09 -7.51 11.87
C VAL A 264 0.78 -6.58 12.70
N CYS A 265 0.64 -5.29 12.46
CA CYS A 265 1.14 -4.23 13.33
C CYS A 265 -0.02 -3.72 14.19
N LEU A 266 0.11 -3.71 15.49
CA LEU A 266 -0.95 -3.32 16.42
C LEU A 266 -0.57 -2.08 17.21
N TYR A 267 -1.49 -1.14 17.34
CA TYR A 267 -1.36 -0.07 18.34
C TYR A 267 -1.26 -0.64 19.75
N ARG A 268 -0.41 -0.05 20.60
CA ARG A 268 -0.16 -0.51 21.98
C ARG A 268 -1.37 -0.37 22.89
N ASN A 269 -2.21 0.62 22.62
CA ASN A 269 -3.34 0.99 23.48
C ASN A 269 -4.46 1.68 22.68
N ASN A 270 -5.51 2.12 23.38
CA ASN A 270 -6.66 2.80 22.77
C ASN A 270 -6.42 4.29 22.47
N ASN A 271 -5.27 4.85 22.82
CA ASN A 271 -4.92 6.25 22.60
C ASN A 271 -3.49 6.37 22.07
N PRO A 272 -3.20 5.86 20.85
CA PRO A 272 -1.87 5.96 20.27
C PRO A 272 -1.53 7.42 19.97
N ASN A 273 -0.34 7.86 20.36
CA ASN A 273 0.11 9.23 20.12
C ASN A 273 0.77 9.42 18.75
N SER A 274 1.02 8.32 18.02
CA SER A 274 1.77 8.29 16.78
C SER A 274 1.47 6.99 16.04
N ILE A 275 1.68 6.96 14.73
CA ILE A 275 1.59 5.72 13.95
C ILE A 275 2.69 4.72 14.32
N ASN A 276 3.72 5.18 15.02
CA ASN A 276 4.82 4.35 15.56
C ASN A 276 4.56 3.87 17.00
N ASP A 277 3.44 4.26 17.63
CA ASP A 277 3.05 3.74 18.94
C ASP A 277 2.42 2.34 18.83
N VAL A 278 3.22 1.40 18.35
CA VAL A 278 2.79 0.06 17.96
C VAL A 278 3.62 -1.04 18.63
N ILE A 279 3.09 -2.26 18.55
CA ILE A 279 3.79 -3.51 18.84
C ILE A 279 3.71 -4.40 17.61
N HIS A 280 4.83 -4.95 17.19
CA HIS A 280 4.86 -6.03 16.20
C HIS A 280 4.65 -7.35 16.94
N LYS A 281 3.57 -8.07 16.63
CA LYS A 281 3.34 -9.40 17.20
C LYS A 281 4.08 -10.46 16.40
N ASN A 282 5.09 -11.06 17.04
CA ASN A 282 5.74 -12.33 16.67
C ASN A 282 6.32 -12.49 15.25
N TYR A 283 6.20 -11.52 14.39
CA TYR A 283 6.80 -11.50 13.06
C TYR A 283 7.53 -10.19 12.84
N SER A 284 8.65 -10.24 12.13
CA SER A 284 9.46 -9.07 11.80
C SER A 284 8.74 -8.10 10.84
N THR A 285 7.71 -8.59 10.14
CA THR A 285 6.93 -7.81 9.17
C THR A 285 5.43 -7.95 9.42
N GLU A 286 4.70 -6.87 9.20
CA GLU A 286 3.26 -6.78 9.49
C GLU A 286 2.35 -7.38 8.42
N HIS A 287 2.90 -7.74 7.26
CA HIS A 287 2.13 -8.28 6.15
C HIS A 287 3.05 -9.05 5.18
N PRO A 288 2.56 -10.08 4.45
CA PRO A 288 3.37 -10.76 3.44
C PRO A 288 3.89 -9.85 2.33
N TYR A 289 3.15 -8.81 1.95
CA TYR A 289 3.60 -7.82 0.97
C TYR A 289 4.85 -7.10 1.45
N GLU A 290 4.84 -6.64 2.69
CA GLU A 290 6.00 -6.05 3.35
C GLU A 290 7.19 -7.01 3.38
N LYS A 291 6.95 -8.27 3.78
CA LYS A 291 8.00 -9.29 3.82
C LYS A 291 8.69 -9.44 2.48
N ILE A 292 7.92 -9.58 1.39
CA ILE A 292 8.44 -9.75 0.04
C ILE A 292 9.20 -8.48 -0.41
N ALA A 293 8.64 -7.28 -0.16
CA ALA A 293 9.28 -6.02 -0.53
C ALA A 293 10.62 -5.82 0.21
N TYR A 294 10.67 -6.11 1.52
CA TYR A 294 11.90 -6.08 2.31
C TYR A 294 12.95 -7.07 1.82
N GLU A 295 12.58 -8.31 1.53
CA GLU A 295 13.52 -9.33 1.05
C GLU A 295 14.15 -8.96 -0.29
N ILE A 296 13.37 -8.41 -1.22
CA ILE A 296 13.88 -7.93 -2.52
C ILE A 296 14.81 -6.72 -2.32
N ALA A 297 14.42 -5.76 -1.50
CA ALA A 297 15.23 -4.59 -1.20
C ALA A 297 16.52 -4.97 -0.45
N GLU A 298 16.45 -5.86 0.55
CA GLU A 298 17.61 -6.33 1.29
C GLU A 298 18.61 -7.10 0.42
N ASN A 299 18.12 -7.87 -0.57
CA ASN A 299 18.97 -8.53 -1.54
C ASN A 299 19.81 -7.51 -2.32
N TYR A 300 19.20 -6.41 -2.80
CA TYR A 300 19.93 -5.31 -3.43
C TYR A 300 20.99 -4.70 -2.51
N TYR A 301 20.62 -4.43 -1.27
CA TYR A 301 21.54 -3.84 -0.28
C TYR A 301 22.75 -4.74 -0.01
N LYS A 302 22.53 -6.03 0.23
CA LYS A 302 23.59 -7.02 0.47
C LYS A 302 24.52 -7.14 -0.72
N TYR A 303 24.00 -7.16 -1.93
CA TYR A 303 24.78 -7.26 -3.16
C TYR A 303 25.71 -6.05 -3.34
N ASN A 304 25.19 -4.86 -3.15
CA ASN A 304 25.97 -3.63 -3.35
C ASN A 304 26.94 -3.35 -2.20
N ASN A 305 26.61 -3.74 -0.97
CA ASN A 305 27.49 -3.57 0.17
C ASN A 305 28.73 -4.47 0.12
N LYS A 306 28.62 -5.69 -0.42
CA LYS A 306 29.78 -6.59 -0.63
C LYS A 306 30.81 -6.01 -1.59
N LYS A 307 30.41 -5.22 -2.57
CA LYS A 307 31.35 -4.54 -3.48
C LYS A 307 32.24 -3.50 -2.81
N TYR A 308 31.88 -3.01 -1.62
CA TYR A 308 32.66 -2.03 -0.87
C TYR A 308 33.60 -2.68 0.17
N VAL A 309 33.44 -3.97 0.45
CA VAL A 309 34.30 -4.71 1.41
C VAL A 309 35.46 -5.41 0.72
N ASP A 310 35.37 -5.65 -0.59
CA ASP A 310 36.40 -6.34 -1.38
C ASP A 310 37.34 -5.37 -2.16
N ILE A 311 37.33 -4.06 -1.83
CA ILE A 311 38.27 -3.05 -2.32
C ILE A 311 39.18 -2.59 -1.16
#